data_57651e4015212617c18d52c0f59a6816
#
_entry.id   57651e4015212617c18d52c0f59a6816
#
_cell.length_a   1.000
_cell.length_b   1.000
_cell.length_c   1.000
_cell.angle_alpha   90.00
_cell.angle_beta   90.00
_cell.angle_gamma   90.00
#
_symmetry.space_group_name_H-M   'P 1'
#
loop_
_entity.id
_entity.type
_entity.pdbx_description
1 polymer ?
#
loop_
_entity_poly.entity_id
_entity_poly.type
_entity_poly.pdbx_seq_one_letter_code
_entity_poly.pdbx_strand_id
1 'polypeptide(L)'
;MKKTLRYGWYVLSLVLVIGMIIPAGALAQNTIKIGAIYPLTGGAAAAGRELRAGVELAVELANNAMADINMTMAKSAGITSLDGAKIEIIFKDHEGNPTLGADLAKKLILDDKVNGLIGCYHSSVTKTVSAVAEQYGVPMINGSSTSPALTKRGFKWFWRTTPHDVWFTKDLFEFLNGLTEGKVKGVQAVPKKDIMNLSSACEKTEWG
;
A
#
# COMPACT_ATOMS: atom_id res chain seq x y z
N MET A 1 -52.80 52.18 -0.10
CA MET A 1 -52.01 51.55 0.98
C MET A 1 -52.16 50.04 1.10
N LYS A 2 -53.22 49.33 0.62
CA LYS A 2 -53.39 47.86 0.80
C LYS A 2 -52.69 46.99 -0.25
N LYS A 3 -52.25 47.50 -1.39
CA LYS A 3 -51.59 46.73 -2.44
C LYS A 3 -50.07 46.52 -2.20
N THR A 4 -49.39 47.47 -1.60
CA THR A 4 -47.95 47.39 -1.31
C THR A 4 -47.63 46.36 -0.20
N LEU A 5 -48.55 46.11 0.74
CA LEU A 5 -48.36 45.13 1.81
C LEU A 5 -48.39 43.68 1.28
N ARG A 6 -49.16 43.41 0.22
CA ARG A 6 -49.29 42.06 -0.36
C ARG A 6 -48.03 41.62 -1.10
N TYR A 7 -47.33 42.54 -1.76
CA TYR A 7 -46.06 42.21 -2.45
C TYR A 7 -44.90 41.96 -1.49
N GLY A 8 -44.87 42.63 -0.32
CA GLY A 8 -43.90 42.41 0.71
C GLY A 8 -43.89 40.96 1.26
N TRP A 9 -45.06 40.35 1.39
CA TRP A 9 -45.21 38.97 1.85
C TRP A 9 -44.77 37.96 0.79
N TYR A 10 -45.00 38.21 -0.49
CA TYR A 10 -44.52 37.32 -1.55
C TYR A 10 -42.99 37.39 -1.73
N VAL A 11 -42.37 38.56 -1.56
CA VAL A 11 -40.93 38.73 -1.58
C VAL A 11 -40.30 38.06 -0.38
N LEU A 12 -40.88 38.16 0.81
CA LEU A 12 -40.40 37.53 2.04
C LEU A 12 -40.52 36.01 1.96
N SER A 13 -41.62 35.48 1.40
CA SER A 13 -41.78 34.01 1.19
C SER A 13 -40.86 33.47 0.11
N LEU A 14 -40.58 34.25 -0.95
CA LEU A 14 -39.63 33.83 -2.01
C LEU A 14 -38.18 33.75 -1.49
N VAL A 15 -37.78 34.72 -0.66
CA VAL A 15 -36.44 34.71 -0.03
C VAL A 15 -36.29 33.55 0.97
N LEU A 16 -37.38 33.21 1.69
CA LEU A 16 -37.38 32.09 2.65
C LEU A 16 -37.31 30.72 1.93
N VAL A 17 -37.90 30.59 0.75
CA VAL A 17 -37.88 29.37 -0.05
C VAL A 17 -36.50 29.19 -0.77
N ILE A 18 -35.89 30.30 -1.23
CA ILE A 18 -34.54 30.24 -1.83
C ILE A 18 -33.47 29.95 -0.77
N GLY A 19 -33.67 30.41 0.49
CA GLY A 19 -32.78 30.10 1.62
C GLY A 19 -32.81 28.63 2.07
N MET A 20 -33.83 27.83 1.70
CA MET A 20 -33.95 26.40 2.03
C MET A 20 -33.39 25.47 0.94
N ILE A 21 -33.01 26.00 -0.22
CA ILE A 21 -32.34 25.25 -1.29
C ILE A 21 -30.84 25.56 -1.24
N ILE A 22 -30.24 25.55 -0.05
CA ILE A 22 -28.85 25.23 0.06
C ILE A 22 -28.83 23.68 -0.04
N PRO A 23 -28.34 23.06 -1.14
CA PRO A 23 -28.06 21.65 -1.06
C PRO A 23 -27.14 21.55 0.16
N ALA A 24 -27.53 20.78 1.17
CA ALA A 24 -26.56 20.25 2.08
C ALA A 24 -25.57 19.53 1.16
N GLY A 25 -24.56 20.27 0.71
CA GLY A 25 -23.43 19.71 0.00
C GLY A 25 -22.99 18.62 0.94
N ALA A 26 -23.32 17.40 0.62
CA ALA A 26 -22.67 16.27 1.23
C ALA A 26 -21.20 16.65 1.12
N LEU A 27 -20.59 16.98 2.25
CA LEU A 27 -19.16 17.17 2.33
C LEU A 27 -18.64 15.86 1.76
N ALA A 28 -18.28 15.88 0.49
CA ALA A 28 -17.70 14.72 -0.18
C ALA A 28 -16.50 14.40 0.70
N GLN A 29 -16.64 13.38 1.53
CA GLN A 29 -15.58 12.98 2.42
C GLN A 29 -14.39 12.71 1.52
N ASN A 30 -13.35 13.52 1.63
CA ASN A 30 -12.16 13.37 0.81
C ASN A 30 -11.67 11.92 0.96
N THR A 31 -11.70 11.17 -0.13
CA THR A 31 -11.29 9.78 -0.15
C THR A 31 -9.95 9.65 -0.85
N ILE A 32 -9.00 9.01 -0.20
CA ILE A 32 -7.71 8.67 -0.78
C ILE A 32 -7.82 7.24 -1.31
N LYS A 33 -7.79 7.09 -2.63
CA LYS A 33 -7.83 5.79 -3.28
C LYS A 33 -6.44 5.21 -3.43
N ILE A 34 -6.23 3.99 -2.95
CA ILE A 34 -4.97 3.25 -3.08
C ILE A 34 -5.24 1.96 -3.85
N GLY A 35 -4.50 1.74 -4.93
CA GLY A 35 -4.53 0.49 -5.66
C GLY A 35 -3.60 -0.54 -5.01
N ALA A 36 -4.11 -1.72 -4.69
CA ALA A 36 -3.36 -2.82 -4.10
C ALA A 36 -3.30 -3.99 -5.09
N ILE A 37 -2.10 -4.35 -5.55
CA ILE A 37 -1.90 -5.37 -6.58
C ILE A 37 -1.14 -6.54 -5.97
N TYR A 38 -1.81 -7.69 -5.74
CA TYR A 38 -1.25 -8.87 -5.09
C TYR A 38 -1.62 -10.17 -5.83
N PRO A 39 -0.91 -11.29 -5.59
CA PRO A 39 -1.29 -12.60 -6.14
C PRO A 39 -2.42 -13.21 -5.29
N LEU A 40 -3.67 -12.90 -5.58
CA LEU A 40 -4.81 -13.39 -4.80
C LEU A 40 -5.24 -14.80 -5.22
N THR A 41 -4.82 -15.22 -6.42
CA THR A 41 -4.98 -16.58 -6.96
C THR A 41 -3.63 -17.16 -7.40
N GLY A 42 -3.62 -18.44 -7.81
CA GLY A 42 -2.41 -19.13 -8.27
C GLY A 42 -1.49 -19.60 -7.13
N GLY A 43 -0.25 -19.91 -7.47
CA GLY A 43 0.71 -20.56 -6.56
C GLY A 43 1.09 -19.76 -5.32
N ALA A 44 1.04 -18.42 -5.37
CA ALA A 44 1.34 -17.54 -4.25
C ALA A 44 0.08 -16.97 -3.56
N ALA A 45 -1.09 -17.54 -3.81
CA ALA A 45 -2.36 -17.03 -3.27
C ALA A 45 -2.41 -16.99 -1.74
N ALA A 46 -1.73 -17.90 -1.05
CA ALA A 46 -1.67 -17.88 0.41
C ALA A 46 -0.98 -16.59 0.91
N ALA A 47 0.21 -16.28 0.39
CA ALA A 47 0.92 -15.05 0.72
C ALA A 47 0.11 -13.80 0.32
N GLY A 48 -0.52 -13.82 -0.86
CA GLY A 48 -1.36 -12.71 -1.33
C GLY A 48 -2.53 -12.41 -0.39
N ARG A 49 -3.18 -13.44 0.15
CA ARG A 49 -4.28 -13.27 1.13
C ARG A 49 -3.80 -12.71 2.46
N GLU A 50 -2.64 -13.12 2.94
CA GLU A 50 -2.05 -12.58 4.17
C GLU A 50 -1.68 -11.10 4.00
N LEU A 51 -1.07 -10.74 2.87
CA LEU A 51 -0.76 -9.35 2.53
C LEU A 51 -2.03 -8.49 2.42
N ARG A 52 -3.08 -9.02 1.80
CA ARG A 52 -4.39 -8.36 1.73
C ARG A 52 -4.97 -8.12 3.12
N ALA A 53 -4.98 -9.13 4.00
CA ALA A 53 -5.47 -8.99 5.36
C ALA A 53 -4.69 -7.92 6.15
N GLY A 54 -3.37 -7.86 5.97
CA GLY A 54 -2.54 -6.81 6.57
C GLY A 54 -2.90 -5.40 6.06
N VAL A 55 -3.19 -5.26 4.77
CA VAL A 55 -3.64 -3.99 4.19
C VAL A 55 -5.03 -3.60 4.71
N GLU A 56 -5.97 -4.53 4.76
CA GLU A 56 -7.31 -4.30 5.29
C GLU A 56 -7.26 -3.83 6.75
N LEU A 57 -6.45 -4.48 7.58
CA LEU A 57 -6.22 -4.07 8.97
C LEU A 57 -5.60 -2.66 9.06
N ALA A 58 -4.60 -2.35 8.24
CA ALA A 58 -3.96 -1.03 8.25
C ALA A 58 -4.97 0.07 7.86
N VAL A 59 -5.85 -0.20 6.91
CA VAL A 59 -6.91 0.73 6.50
C VAL A 59 -7.96 0.89 7.58
N GLU A 60 -8.34 -0.19 8.26
CA GLU A 60 -9.25 -0.13 9.40
C GLU A 60 -8.69 0.75 10.51
N LEU A 61 -7.41 0.55 10.86
CA LEU A 61 -6.70 1.37 11.87
C LEU A 61 -6.58 2.84 11.46
N ALA A 62 -6.35 3.12 10.17
CA ALA A 62 -6.24 4.50 9.68
C ALA A 62 -7.60 5.20 9.57
N ASN A 63 -8.64 4.45 9.27
CA ASN A 63 -9.97 5.00 9.04
C ASN A 63 -10.81 5.17 10.31
N ASN A 64 -10.43 4.50 11.40
CA ASN A 64 -11.21 4.51 12.64
C ASN A 64 -10.34 4.96 13.82
N ALA A 65 -10.93 5.74 14.73
CA ALA A 65 -10.29 6.04 15.99
C ALA A 65 -10.39 4.82 16.93
N MET A 66 -9.26 4.25 17.28
CA MET A 66 -9.14 3.10 18.19
C MET A 66 -8.24 3.48 19.36
N ALA A 67 -8.83 4.05 20.41
CA ALA A 67 -8.11 4.64 21.56
C ALA A 67 -7.20 3.63 22.27
N ASP A 68 -7.59 2.36 22.30
CA ASP A 68 -6.88 1.29 23.00
C ASP A 68 -5.63 0.80 22.26
N ILE A 69 -5.46 1.19 20.99
CA ILE A 69 -4.31 0.79 20.18
C ILE A 69 -3.24 1.88 20.24
N ASN A 70 -2.06 1.55 20.76
CA ASN A 70 -0.94 2.48 20.83
C ASN A 70 -0.20 2.61 19.49
N MET A 71 -0.92 3.02 18.44
CA MET A 71 -0.38 3.34 17.12
C MET A 71 -0.85 4.71 16.69
N THR A 72 0.06 5.50 16.14
CA THR A 72 -0.24 6.89 15.73
C THR A 72 -1.40 6.97 14.73
N MET A 73 -1.47 6.03 13.79
CA MET A 73 -2.52 5.99 12.77
C MET A 73 -3.90 5.63 13.33
N ALA A 74 -3.98 5.00 14.51
CA ALA A 74 -5.23 4.60 15.15
C ALA A 74 -5.81 5.67 16.10
N LYS A 75 -5.09 6.78 16.34
CA LYS A 75 -5.52 7.81 17.31
C LYS A 75 -6.63 8.71 16.79
N SER A 76 -6.84 8.78 15.49
CA SER A 76 -7.85 9.62 14.85
C SER A 76 -8.53 8.89 13.70
N ALA A 77 -9.78 9.24 13.42
CA ALA A 77 -10.51 8.66 12.30
C ALA A 77 -10.12 9.35 10.98
N GLY A 78 -9.44 8.63 10.10
CA GLY A 78 -8.95 9.15 8.82
C GLY A 78 -7.65 9.94 8.94
N ILE A 79 -7.17 10.47 7.84
CA ILE A 79 -5.90 11.21 7.74
C ILE A 79 -6.12 12.66 8.16
N THR A 80 -5.72 13.00 9.36
CA THR A 80 -5.95 14.33 9.98
C THR A 80 -5.36 15.49 9.19
N SER A 81 -4.19 15.30 8.57
CA SER A 81 -3.55 16.31 7.71
C SER A 81 -4.30 16.56 6.38
N LEU A 82 -5.31 15.76 6.08
CA LEU A 82 -6.17 15.86 4.91
C LEU A 82 -7.65 15.91 5.33
N ASP A 83 -7.95 16.69 6.37
CA ASP A 83 -9.29 16.93 6.87
C ASP A 83 -10.09 15.66 7.20
N GLY A 84 -9.41 14.62 7.70
CA GLY A 84 -10.05 13.35 8.05
C GLY A 84 -10.36 12.47 6.85
N ALA A 85 -9.68 12.66 5.71
CA ALA A 85 -9.87 11.84 4.53
C ALA A 85 -9.74 10.35 4.86
N LYS A 86 -10.65 9.54 4.29
CA LYS A 86 -10.66 8.09 4.46
C LYS A 86 -9.86 7.41 3.35
N ILE A 87 -9.24 6.29 3.68
CA ILE A 87 -8.54 5.45 2.70
C ILE A 87 -9.52 4.43 2.14
N GLU A 88 -9.58 4.35 0.82
CA GLU A 88 -10.27 3.31 0.06
C GLU A 88 -9.23 2.46 -0.67
N ILE A 89 -9.32 1.13 -0.54
CA ILE A 89 -8.41 0.21 -1.23
C ILE A 89 -9.14 -0.50 -2.37
N ILE A 90 -8.51 -0.49 -3.53
CA ILE A 90 -8.96 -1.21 -4.72
C ILE A 90 -7.99 -2.36 -4.96
N PHE A 91 -8.41 -3.58 -4.62
CA PHE A 91 -7.59 -4.78 -4.84
C PHE A 91 -7.66 -5.28 -6.28
N LYS A 92 -6.52 -5.69 -6.81
CA LYS A 92 -6.39 -6.39 -8.10
C LYS A 92 -5.50 -7.62 -7.93
N ASP A 93 -5.84 -8.68 -8.65
CA ASP A 93 -5.08 -9.93 -8.69
C ASP A 93 -4.21 -9.99 -9.94
N HIS A 94 -2.90 -10.11 -9.77
CA HIS A 94 -1.95 -10.23 -10.90
C HIS A 94 -1.56 -11.68 -11.20
N GLU A 95 -2.03 -12.68 -10.44
CA GLU A 95 -1.84 -14.11 -10.70
C GLU A 95 -0.37 -14.54 -10.88
N GLY A 96 0.60 -13.77 -10.38
CA GLY A 96 2.03 -13.96 -10.63
C GLY A 96 2.51 -13.48 -12.01
N ASN A 97 1.65 -12.87 -12.83
CA ASN A 97 1.93 -12.47 -14.20
C ASN A 97 2.38 -11.00 -14.30
N PRO A 98 3.63 -10.71 -14.74
CA PRO A 98 4.15 -9.34 -14.86
C PRO A 98 3.40 -8.47 -15.86
N THR A 99 2.92 -9.02 -16.97
CA THR A 99 2.16 -8.28 -17.98
C THR A 99 0.80 -7.88 -17.45
N LEU A 100 0.07 -8.83 -16.84
CA LEU A 100 -1.20 -8.55 -16.20
C LEU A 100 -1.04 -7.51 -15.08
N GLY A 101 0.02 -7.60 -14.27
CA GLY A 101 0.33 -6.62 -13.24
C GLY A 101 0.46 -5.20 -13.79
N ALA A 102 1.20 -5.02 -14.89
CA ALA A 102 1.36 -3.73 -15.54
C ALA A 102 0.03 -3.18 -16.10
N ASP A 103 -0.81 -4.02 -16.69
CA ASP A 103 -2.12 -3.61 -17.23
C ASP A 103 -3.10 -3.23 -16.11
N LEU A 104 -3.08 -3.98 -15.00
CA LEU A 104 -3.86 -3.64 -13.81
C LEU A 104 -3.41 -2.31 -13.17
N ALA A 105 -2.10 -2.04 -13.14
CA ALA A 105 -1.59 -0.76 -12.67
C ALA A 105 -2.08 0.41 -13.53
N LYS A 106 -2.08 0.26 -14.86
CA LYS A 106 -2.63 1.27 -15.78
C LYS A 106 -4.11 1.52 -15.52
N LYS A 107 -4.92 0.47 -15.35
CA LYS A 107 -6.35 0.59 -15.02
C LYS A 107 -6.57 1.32 -13.71
N LEU A 108 -5.86 0.95 -12.66
CA LEU A 108 -5.95 1.62 -11.36
C LEU A 108 -5.64 3.12 -11.48
N ILE A 109 -4.60 3.48 -12.24
CA ILE A 109 -4.19 4.88 -12.42
C ILE A 109 -5.15 5.66 -13.32
N LEU A 110 -5.50 5.10 -14.48
CA LEU A 110 -6.22 5.84 -15.52
C LEU A 110 -7.74 5.80 -15.34
N ASP A 111 -8.30 4.65 -14.93
CA ASP A 111 -9.73 4.44 -14.82
C ASP A 111 -10.20 4.69 -13.38
N ASP A 112 -9.59 4.01 -12.40
CA ASP A 112 -9.97 4.08 -10.98
C ASP A 112 -9.46 5.36 -10.30
N LYS A 113 -8.48 6.08 -10.91
CA LYS A 113 -7.89 7.35 -10.44
C LYS A 113 -7.28 7.24 -9.05
N VAL A 114 -6.50 6.20 -8.81
CA VAL A 114 -5.84 6.00 -7.52
C VAL A 114 -4.76 7.05 -7.24
N ASN A 115 -4.61 7.44 -5.99
CA ASN A 115 -3.60 8.40 -5.53
C ASN A 115 -2.22 7.74 -5.29
N GLY A 116 -2.18 6.41 -5.15
CA GLY A 116 -0.97 5.64 -4.95
C GLY A 116 -1.18 4.16 -5.18
N LEU A 117 -0.08 3.42 -5.29
CA LEU A 117 -0.07 1.97 -5.46
C LEU A 117 0.69 1.30 -4.31
N ILE A 118 0.22 0.12 -3.90
CA ILE A 118 0.93 -0.79 -3.01
C ILE A 118 0.98 -2.19 -3.62
N GLY A 119 1.99 -2.96 -3.28
CA GLY A 119 2.23 -4.31 -3.83
C GLY A 119 3.62 -4.38 -4.45
N CYS A 120 3.95 -5.30 -5.26
CA CYS A 120 3.39 -6.61 -5.50
C CYS A 120 4.18 -7.61 -4.64
N TYR A 121 3.86 -8.86 -4.64
CA TYR A 121 4.64 -9.89 -3.94
C TYR A 121 5.85 -10.35 -4.78
N HIS A 122 5.60 -10.72 -6.04
CA HIS A 122 6.64 -11.17 -6.96
C HIS A 122 7.49 -10.00 -7.45
N SER A 123 8.82 -10.12 -7.35
CA SER A 123 9.76 -9.08 -7.83
C SER A 123 9.63 -8.80 -9.33
N SER A 124 9.36 -9.83 -10.14
CA SER A 124 9.10 -9.69 -11.58
C SER A 124 7.88 -8.82 -11.89
N VAL A 125 6.79 -8.98 -11.12
CA VAL A 125 5.58 -8.14 -11.24
C VAL A 125 5.84 -6.73 -10.71
N THR A 126 6.53 -6.60 -9.57
CA THR A 126 6.90 -5.29 -9.02
C THR A 126 7.74 -4.49 -10.00
N LYS A 127 8.62 -5.15 -10.76
CA LYS A 127 9.46 -4.50 -11.78
C LYS A 127 8.60 -3.83 -12.86
N THR A 128 7.58 -4.48 -13.37
CA THR A 128 6.70 -3.94 -14.42
C THR A 128 5.70 -2.93 -13.87
N VAL A 129 5.06 -3.22 -12.74
CA VAL A 129 4.11 -2.31 -12.08
C VAL A 129 4.77 -1.00 -11.68
N SER A 130 5.96 -1.05 -11.07
CA SER A 130 6.67 0.17 -10.67
C SER A 130 7.18 1.00 -11.87
N ALA A 131 7.43 0.39 -13.04
CA ALA A 131 7.73 1.14 -14.25
C ALA A 131 6.50 1.91 -14.75
N VAL A 132 5.30 1.33 -14.65
CA VAL A 132 4.05 2.02 -14.94
C VAL A 132 3.82 3.16 -13.94
N ALA A 133 4.00 2.91 -12.64
CA ALA A 133 3.87 3.93 -11.61
C ALA A 133 4.81 5.12 -11.86
N GLU A 134 6.08 4.86 -12.19
CA GLU A 134 7.07 5.88 -12.56
C GLU A 134 6.64 6.68 -13.78
N GLN A 135 6.17 6.00 -14.84
CA GLN A 135 5.72 6.64 -16.09
C GLN A 135 4.59 7.64 -15.86
N TYR A 136 3.67 7.33 -14.97
CA TYR A 136 2.50 8.16 -14.67
C TYR A 136 2.70 9.09 -13.47
N GLY A 137 3.85 9.06 -12.81
CA GLY A 137 4.14 9.88 -11.63
C GLY A 137 3.26 9.55 -10.42
N VAL A 138 2.86 8.28 -10.28
CA VAL A 138 2.04 7.80 -9.17
C VAL A 138 2.93 7.11 -8.14
N PRO A 139 2.91 7.51 -6.86
CA PRO A 139 3.74 6.90 -5.82
C PRO A 139 3.38 5.42 -5.65
N MET A 140 4.41 4.57 -5.57
CA MET A 140 4.28 3.15 -5.29
C MET A 140 5.16 2.73 -4.13
N ILE A 141 4.58 2.04 -3.16
CA ILE A 141 5.30 1.45 -2.02
C ILE A 141 5.23 -0.08 -2.13
N ASN A 142 6.39 -0.71 -2.04
CA ASN A 142 6.52 -2.17 -2.01
C ASN A 142 6.98 -2.64 -0.62
N GLY A 143 6.26 -3.60 -0.04
CA GLY A 143 6.52 -4.13 1.30
C GLY A 143 7.09 -5.56 1.31
N SER A 144 7.24 -6.22 0.15
CA SER A 144 7.52 -7.66 0.15
C SER A 144 8.52 -8.14 -0.91
N SER A 145 8.67 -7.45 -2.04
CA SER A 145 9.61 -7.87 -3.09
C SER A 145 11.05 -7.51 -2.71
N THR A 146 11.95 -8.47 -2.79
CA THR A 146 13.30 -8.38 -2.23
C THR A 146 14.43 -8.25 -3.25
N SER A 147 14.16 -8.35 -4.57
CA SER A 147 15.19 -8.20 -5.60
C SER A 147 15.94 -6.86 -5.50
N PRO A 148 17.29 -6.87 -5.41
CA PRO A 148 18.10 -5.66 -5.33
C PRO A 148 17.95 -4.74 -6.54
N ALA A 149 17.61 -5.30 -7.71
CA ALA A 149 17.47 -4.56 -8.96
C ALA A 149 16.33 -3.54 -8.91
N LEU A 150 15.30 -3.77 -8.09
CA LEU A 150 14.12 -2.92 -8.04
C LEU A 150 14.40 -1.48 -7.64
N THR A 151 15.35 -1.25 -6.74
CA THR A 151 15.71 0.10 -6.23
C THR A 151 16.96 0.70 -6.88
N LYS A 152 17.59 0.01 -7.87
CA LYS A 152 18.77 0.50 -8.59
C LYS A 152 18.43 1.25 -9.89
N ARG A 153 17.15 1.40 -10.22
CA ARG A 153 16.68 1.95 -11.50
C ARG A 153 16.58 3.49 -11.52
N GLY A 154 16.85 4.17 -10.40
CA GLY A 154 16.76 5.62 -10.28
C GLY A 154 15.34 6.18 -10.33
N PHE A 155 14.32 5.37 -10.04
CA PHE A 155 12.93 5.78 -10.01
C PHE A 155 12.66 6.77 -8.88
N LYS A 156 11.83 7.78 -9.15
CA LYS A 156 11.43 8.82 -8.19
C LYS A 156 10.14 8.46 -7.45
N TRP A 157 9.32 7.62 -8.05
CA TRP A 157 7.98 7.29 -7.56
C TRP A 157 7.87 5.86 -7.00
N PHE A 158 9.02 5.21 -6.72
CA PHE A 158 9.05 3.86 -6.17
C PHE A 158 9.88 3.79 -4.90
N TRP A 159 9.29 3.26 -3.83
CA TRP A 159 9.95 3.00 -2.54
C TRP A 159 9.72 1.57 -2.09
N ARG A 160 10.67 1.07 -1.31
CA ARG A 160 10.59 -0.26 -0.71
C ARG A 160 10.86 -0.16 0.79
N THR A 161 10.02 -0.84 1.61
CA THR A 161 10.11 -0.88 3.07
C THR A 161 10.80 -2.15 3.59
N THR A 162 10.90 -3.21 2.77
CA THR A 162 11.61 -4.44 3.14
C THR A 162 13.09 -4.40 2.75
N PRO A 163 14.00 -5.05 3.48
CA PRO A 163 15.36 -5.30 3.04
C PRO A 163 15.41 -6.06 1.70
N HIS A 164 16.53 -6.00 1.00
CA HIS A 164 16.73 -6.79 -0.21
C HIS A 164 17.58 -8.04 0.06
N ASP A 165 17.56 -9.01 -0.87
CA ASP A 165 18.17 -10.33 -0.70
C ASP A 165 19.66 -10.31 -0.31
N VAL A 166 20.43 -9.33 -0.78
CA VAL A 166 21.84 -9.20 -0.41
C VAL A 166 22.00 -8.93 1.10
N TRP A 167 21.07 -8.21 1.72
CA TRP A 167 21.11 -7.97 3.17
C TRP A 167 20.77 -9.24 3.94
N PHE A 168 19.72 -9.96 3.52
CA PHE A 168 19.37 -11.25 4.13
C PHE A 168 20.52 -12.25 4.02
N THR A 169 21.17 -12.34 2.85
CA THR A 169 22.31 -13.21 2.65
C THR A 169 23.50 -12.82 3.54
N LYS A 170 23.78 -11.52 3.63
CA LYS A 170 24.85 -11.02 4.52
C LYS A 170 24.58 -11.38 5.97
N ASP A 171 23.37 -11.08 6.47
CA ASP A 171 22.99 -11.38 7.83
C ASP A 171 23.05 -12.88 8.14
N LEU A 172 22.63 -13.73 7.17
CA LEU A 172 22.77 -15.19 7.30
C LEU A 172 24.22 -15.60 7.48
N PHE A 173 25.14 -15.12 6.64
CA PHE A 173 26.54 -15.46 6.76
C PHE A 173 27.20 -14.88 8.02
N GLU A 174 26.81 -13.68 8.46
CA GLU A 174 27.25 -13.12 9.73
C GLU A 174 26.76 -13.98 10.91
N PHE A 175 25.52 -14.43 10.88
CA PHE A 175 24.97 -15.35 11.88
C PHE A 175 25.72 -16.70 11.90
N LEU A 176 25.98 -17.32 10.74
CA LEU A 176 26.71 -18.57 10.63
C LEU A 176 28.16 -18.42 11.15
N ASN A 177 28.82 -17.32 10.83
CA ASN A 177 30.15 -17.03 11.39
C ASN A 177 30.08 -16.84 12.91
N GLY A 178 29.09 -16.13 13.39
CA GLY A 178 28.86 -15.96 14.84
C GLY A 178 28.65 -17.30 15.57
N LEU A 179 27.95 -18.25 14.96
CA LEU A 179 27.80 -19.60 15.49
C LEU A 179 29.11 -20.33 15.61
N THR A 180 30.00 -20.25 14.58
CA THR A 180 31.31 -20.92 14.63
C THR A 180 32.25 -20.29 15.64
N GLU A 181 32.12 -19.01 15.89
CA GLU A 181 32.94 -18.23 16.82
C GLU A 181 32.40 -18.22 18.25
N GLY A 182 31.25 -18.87 18.52
CA GLY A 182 30.59 -18.89 19.83
C GLY A 182 30.06 -17.54 20.30
N LYS A 183 29.81 -16.61 19.36
CA LYS A 183 29.32 -15.26 19.63
C LYS A 183 27.79 -15.17 19.75
N VAL A 184 27.08 -16.24 19.40
CA VAL A 184 25.60 -16.23 19.45
C VAL A 184 25.15 -16.55 20.89
N LYS A 185 24.53 -15.60 21.55
CA LYS A 185 24.11 -15.73 22.96
C LYS A 185 23.13 -16.89 23.14
N GLY A 186 23.45 -17.78 24.09
CA GLY A 186 22.58 -18.91 24.44
C GLY A 186 22.69 -20.10 23.47
N VAL A 187 23.59 -20.06 22.50
CA VAL A 187 23.84 -21.16 21.56
C VAL A 187 25.28 -21.63 21.69
N GLN A 188 25.45 -22.96 21.78
CA GLN A 188 26.79 -23.55 21.77
C GLN A 188 27.45 -23.38 20.41
N ALA A 189 28.76 -23.10 20.37
CA ALA A 189 29.52 -22.98 19.15
C ALA A 189 29.42 -24.25 18.28
N VAL A 190 29.19 -24.08 16.99
CA VAL A 190 29.09 -25.16 16.03
C VAL A 190 30.41 -25.27 15.26
N PRO A 191 31.05 -26.44 15.15
CA PRO A 191 32.27 -26.58 14.40
C PRO A 191 32.09 -26.15 12.92
N LYS A 192 33.04 -25.39 12.39
CA LYS A 192 32.96 -24.87 11.01
C LYS A 192 32.71 -25.95 9.98
N LYS A 193 33.29 -27.18 10.14
CA LYS A 193 33.07 -28.32 9.26
C LYS A 193 31.60 -28.75 9.14
N ASP A 194 30.79 -28.50 10.17
CA ASP A 194 29.40 -28.94 10.24
C ASP A 194 28.44 -27.94 9.54
N ILE A 195 28.92 -26.74 9.21
CA ILE A 195 28.16 -25.71 8.49
C ILE A 195 28.72 -25.36 7.11
N MET A 196 29.81 -26.01 6.67
CA MET A 196 30.44 -25.74 5.36
C MET A 196 29.70 -26.35 4.17
N ASN A 197 28.81 -27.30 4.36
CA ASN A 197 28.04 -27.94 3.29
C ASN A 197 26.76 -27.18 3.00
N LEU A 198 26.89 -25.94 2.54
CA LEU A 198 25.77 -25.12 2.12
C LEU A 198 25.39 -25.42 0.67
N SER A 199 24.10 -25.62 0.43
CA SER A 199 23.55 -25.69 -0.92
C SER A 199 22.51 -24.59 -1.07
N SER A 200 22.39 -24.02 -2.27
CA SER A 200 21.35 -23.07 -2.60
C SER A 200 20.48 -23.60 -3.72
N ALA A 201 19.19 -23.34 -3.65
CA ALA A 201 18.25 -23.52 -4.73
C ALA A 201 17.57 -22.18 -5.02
N CYS A 202 17.48 -21.82 -6.29
CA CYS A 202 16.81 -20.59 -6.70
C CYS A 202 15.93 -20.85 -7.92
N GLU A 203 14.90 -20.03 -8.07
CA GLU A 203 14.11 -20.01 -9.29
C GLU A 203 14.73 -19.05 -10.32
N LYS A 204 14.53 -19.33 -11.60
CA LYS A 204 15.02 -18.45 -12.68
C LYS A 204 14.04 -17.31 -12.93
N THR A 205 13.92 -16.41 -11.99
CA THR A 205 13.07 -15.20 -12.05
C THR A 205 13.82 -13.95 -11.61
N GLU A 206 13.17 -12.80 -11.61
CA GLU A 206 13.74 -11.55 -11.06
C GLU A 206 13.98 -11.61 -9.53
N TRP A 207 13.46 -12.62 -8.86
CA TRP A 207 13.69 -12.85 -7.44
C TRP A 207 14.87 -13.82 -7.19
N GLY A 208 15.00 -14.88 -7.98
CA GLY A 208 16.01 -15.95 -7.85
C GLY A 208 17.31 -15.73 -8.67
#